data_0992378be6b2a94d92a60e5af10eafcf
#
_entry.id   0992378be6b2a94d92a60e5af10eafcf
#
_cell.length_a   1.000
_cell.length_b   1.000
_cell.length_c   1.000
_cell.angle_alpha   90.00
_cell.angle_beta   90.00
_cell.angle_gamma   90.00
#
_symmetry.space_group_name_H-M   'P 1'
#
loop_
_entity.id
_entity.type
_entity.pdbx_description
1 polymer ?
#
loop_
_entity_poly.entity_id
_entity_poly.type
_entity_poly.pdbx_seq_one_letter_code
_entity_poly.pdbx_strand_id
1 'polypeptide(L)'
;MSVSKLTNAEARRLLDMTKRSLIAELNFPTRGDEKEFDVVGDTKKDIFAIKIYRGKIQPFKYNIGARIKKNGTMLLELHINPSNVHRNPDGEKICGSHWHIYTEEYGRTYAFPAEDVQE
;
A
#
# COMPACT_ATOMS: atom_id res chain seq x y z
N MET A 1 2.59 -26.68 6.11
CA MET A 1 1.52 -26.38 5.13
C MET A 1 1.82 -25.03 4.49
N SER A 2 1.95 -25.00 3.19
CA SER A 2 2.20 -23.75 2.50
C SER A 2 0.91 -22.94 2.41
N VAL A 3 1.03 -21.64 2.69
CA VAL A 3 -0.07 -20.71 2.48
C VAL A 3 -0.16 -20.43 0.99
N SER A 4 -1.34 -20.54 0.41
CA SER A 4 -1.54 -20.22 -1.00
C SER A 4 -1.15 -18.76 -1.25
N LYS A 5 -0.27 -18.57 -2.23
CA LYS A 5 0.13 -17.23 -2.64
C LYS A 5 -1.04 -16.55 -3.34
N LEU A 6 -1.25 -15.28 -3.05
CA LEU A 6 -2.31 -14.50 -3.69
C LEU A 6 -2.02 -14.38 -5.19
N THR A 7 -2.99 -14.77 -6.03
CA THR A 7 -2.83 -14.68 -7.48
C THR A 7 -3.02 -13.23 -7.95
N ASN A 8 -2.53 -12.94 -9.16
CA ASN A 8 -2.74 -11.61 -9.74
C ASN A 8 -4.23 -11.29 -9.92
N ALA A 9 -5.04 -12.27 -10.31
CA ALA A 9 -6.47 -12.07 -10.46
C ALA A 9 -7.15 -11.74 -9.13
N GLU A 10 -6.78 -12.46 -8.07
CA GLU A 10 -7.30 -12.18 -6.73
C GLU A 10 -6.87 -10.81 -6.22
N ALA A 11 -5.60 -10.45 -6.43
CA ALA A 11 -5.09 -9.15 -6.02
C ALA A 11 -5.82 -8.03 -6.76
N ARG A 12 -6.04 -8.19 -8.07
CA ARG A 12 -6.77 -7.22 -8.87
C ARG A 12 -8.21 -7.05 -8.38
N ARG A 13 -8.89 -8.15 -8.09
CA ARG A 13 -10.24 -8.10 -7.56
C ARG A 13 -10.31 -7.32 -6.27
N LEU A 14 -9.35 -7.56 -5.35
CA LEU A 14 -9.31 -6.89 -4.07
C LEU A 14 -8.96 -5.41 -4.21
N LEU A 15 -8.09 -5.06 -5.15
CA LEU A 15 -7.71 -3.66 -5.42
C LEU A 15 -8.88 -2.88 -6.03
N ASP A 16 -9.63 -3.51 -6.93
CA ASP A 16 -10.74 -2.85 -7.63
C ASP A 16 -12.01 -2.80 -6.78
N MET A 17 -12.06 -3.55 -5.69
CA MET A 17 -13.23 -3.60 -4.81
C MET A 17 -13.48 -2.26 -4.15
N THR A 18 -14.75 -1.84 -4.14
CA THR A 18 -15.15 -0.63 -3.40
C THR A 18 -14.98 -0.85 -1.90
N LYS A 19 -14.35 0.10 -1.24
CA LYS A 19 -14.05 0.00 0.20
C LYS A 19 -14.69 1.16 0.94
N ARG A 20 -15.16 0.88 2.15
CA ARG A 20 -15.78 1.88 3.02
C ARG A 20 -15.04 1.94 4.34
N SER A 21 -14.77 3.15 4.80
CA SER A 21 -14.15 3.35 6.10
C SER A 21 -15.16 3.11 7.22
N LEU A 22 -14.69 2.52 8.31
CA LEU A 22 -15.49 2.34 9.53
C LEU A 22 -15.45 3.56 10.43
N ILE A 23 -14.67 4.59 10.09
CA ILE A 23 -14.56 5.83 10.85
C ILE A 23 -15.14 6.98 10.04
N ALA A 24 -15.79 7.92 10.74
CA ALA A 24 -16.44 9.08 10.11
C ALA A 24 -15.42 10.14 9.68
N GLU A 25 -14.34 10.28 10.44
CA GLU A 25 -13.32 11.29 10.20
C GLU A 25 -11.94 10.67 10.29
N LEU A 26 -11.04 11.14 9.41
CA LEU A 26 -9.64 10.78 9.45
C LEU A 26 -8.82 12.06 9.49
N ASN A 27 -8.03 12.22 10.54
CA ASN A 27 -7.04 13.28 10.62
C ASN A 27 -5.70 12.71 10.14
N PHE A 28 -5.03 13.41 9.22
CA PHE A 28 -3.69 13.00 8.81
C PHE A 28 -2.74 13.02 10.00
N PRO A 29 -1.75 12.10 10.02
CA PRO A 29 -0.78 12.08 11.11
C PRO A 29 0.01 13.37 11.19
N THR A 30 0.38 13.74 12.39
CA THR A 30 1.33 14.81 12.62
C THR A 30 2.74 14.31 12.30
N ARG A 31 3.68 15.22 12.30
CA ARG A 31 5.09 14.95 12.02
C ARG A 31 5.64 13.80 12.87
N GLY A 32 6.16 12.77 12.23
CA GLY A 32 6.73 11.59 12.89
C GLY A 32 5.73 10.63 13.46
N ASP A 33 4.45 10.80 13.15
CA ASP A 33 3.37 9.97 13.68
C ASP A 33 2.78 9.08 12.58
N GLU A 34 1.94 8.15 12.98
CA GLU A 34 1.22 7.28 12.06
C GLU A 34 -0.23 7.11 12.47
N LYS A 35 -1.07 6.84 11.50
CA LYS A 35 -2.48 6.53 11.71
C LYS A 35 -2.80 5.22 11.01
N GLU A 36 -3.64 4.42 11.64
CA GLU A 36 -4.09 3.18 11.04
C GLU A 36 -5.59 3.06 11.25
N PHE A 37 -6.30 2.60 10.22
CA PHE A 37 -7.74 2.39 10.28
C PHE A 37 -8.15 1.28 9.35
N ASP A 38 -9.31 0.68 9.61
CA ASP A 38 -9.84 -0.40 8.80
C ASP A 38 -10.85 0.11 7.80
N VAL A 39 -10.87 -0.52 6.63
CA VAL A 39 -11.92 -0.32 5.62
C VAL A 39 -12.50 -1.68 5.28
N VAL A 40 -13.75 -1.68 4.89
CA VAL A 40 -14.50 -2.91 4.58
C VAL A 40 -14.86 -2.91 3.10
N GLY A 41 -14.61 -4.05 2.46
CA GLY A 41 -14.96 -4.26 1.05
C GLY A 41 -16.39 -4.77 0.86
N ASP A 42 -16.58 -5.69 -0.09
CA ASP A 42 -17.90 -6.18 -0.46
C ASP A 42 -18.60 -6.98 0.64
N THR A 43 -17.83 -7.67 1.47
CA THR A 43 -18.38 -8.44 2.58
C THR A 43 -17.69 -8.07 3.87
N LYS A 44 -18.29 -8.44 5.00
CA LYS A 44 -17.69 -8.21 6.34
C LYS A 44 -16.37 -8.94 6.53
N LYS A 45 -16.06 -9.91 5.67
CA LYS A 45 -14.80 -10.65 5.72
C LYS A 45 -13.68 -9.95 4.98
N ASP A 46 -14.03 -9.02 4.08
CA ASP A 46 -13.05 -8.28 3.28
C ASP A 46 -12.63 -7.03 4.03
N ILE A 47 -11.76 -7.19 5.03
CA ILE A 47 -11.27 -6.09 5.85
C ILE A 47 -9.83 -5.79 5.45
N PHE A 48 -9.56 -4.51 5.19
CA PHE A 48 -8.24 -4.01 4.84
C PHE A 48 -7.80 -3.01 5.90
N ALA A 49 -6.53 -3.04 6.23
CA ALA A 49 -5.95 -2.04 7.13
C ALA A 49 -5.19 -1.03 6.30
N ILE A 50 -5.51 0.25 6.50
CA ILE A 50 -4.84 1.36 5.85
C ILE A 50 -3.94 2.02 6.89
N LYS A 51 -2.67 2.20 6.55
CA LYS A 51 -1.69 2.82 7.42
C LYS A 51 -1.06 4.01 6.73
N ILE A 52 -1.03 5.15 7.41
CA ILE A 52 -0.41 6.37 6.90
C ILE A 52 0.68 6.78 7.89
N TYR A 53 1.89 6.91 7.39
CA TYR A 53 3.03 7.39 8.17
C TYR A 53 3.53 8.70 7.58
N ARG A 54 3.90 9.64 8.46
CA ARG A 54 4.49 10.92 8.07
C ARG A 54 5.89 11.03 8.65
N GLY A 55 6.85 11.49 7.83
CA GLY A 55 8.23 11.65 8.26
C GLY A 55 8.39 12.66 9.40
N LYS A 56 9.30 12.36 10.32
CA LYS A 56 9.62 13.25 11.44
C LYS A 56 10.59 14.35 11.01
N ILE A 57 11.68 13.96 10.34
CA ILE A 57 12.73 14.89 9.88
C ILE A 57 12.29 15.57 8.60
N GLN A 58 11.65 14.81 7.69
CA GLN A 58 11.15 15.31 6.41
C GLN A 58 9.61 15.20 6.43
N PRO A 59 8.89 16.26 6.87
CA PRO A 59 7.44 16.18 7.03
C PRO A 59 6.65 16.06 5.73
N PHE A 60 7.30 16.20 4.58
CA PHE A 60 6.70 15.96 3.27
C PHE A 60 6.86 14.52 2.80
N LYS A 61 7.48 13.68 3.61
CA LYS A 61 7.64 12.26 3.33
C LYS A 61 6.46 11.51 3.92
N TYR A 62 5.77 10.73 3.07
CA TYR A 62 4.63 9.92 3.50
C TYR A 62 4.78 8.50 2.99
N ASN A 63 4.34 7.54 3.79
CA ASN A 63 4.13 6.18 3.35
C ASN A 63 2.69 5.81 3.63
N ILE A 64 1.98 5.38 2.60
CA ILE A 64 0.57 4.99 2.72
C ILE A 64 0.47 3.56 2.21
N GLY A 65 -0.07 2.67 3.04
CA GLY A 65 -0.16 1.26 2.68
C GLY A 65 -1.54 0.70 2.93
N ALA A 66 -1.93 -0.26 2.11
CA ALA A 66 -3.17 -1.01 2.25
C ALA A 66 -2.83 -2.50 2.27
N ARG A 67 -3.23 -3.19 3.35
CA ARG A 67 -2.99 -4.63 3.48
C ARG A 67 -4.28 -5.36 3.80
N ILE A 68 -4.32 -6.62 3.42
CA ILE A 68 -5.39 -7.52 3.84
C ILE A 68 -5.19 -7.77 5.33
N LYS A 69 -6.16 -7.41 6.16
CA LYS A 69 -6.02 -7.51 7.62
C LYS A 69 -5.84 -8.94 8.09
N LYS A 70 -6.56 -9.87 7.48
CA LYS A 70 -6.58 -11.28 7.87
C LYS A 70 -5.20 -11.95 7.86
N ASN A 71 -4.40 -11.68 6.84
CA ASN A 71 -3.10 -12.35 6.66
C ASN A 71 -1.91 -11.40 6.52
N GLY A 72 -2.15 -10.10 6.54
CA GLY A 72 -1.09 -9.11 6.46
C GLY A 72 -0.53 -8.89 5.05
N THR A 73 -1.11 -9.49 4.01
CA THR A 73 -0.62 -9.32 2.65
C THR A 73 -0.76 -7.88 2.21
N MET A 74 0.36 -7.24 1.86
CA MET A 74 0.38 -5.87 1.39
C MET A 74 -0.03 -5.83 -0.07
N LEU A 75 -1.15 -5.15 -0.36
CA LEU A 75 -1.68 -5.02 -1.72
C LEU A 75 -1.12 -3.82 -2.44
N LEU A 76 -0.96 -2.72 -1.73
CA LEU A 76 -0.61 -1.44 -2.33
C LEU A 76 0.14 -0.59 -1.30
N GLU A 77 1.24 0.02 -1.72
CA GLU A 77 1.94 1.03 -0.94
C GLU A 77 2.28 2.20 -1.83
N LEU A 78 2.13 3.41 -1.28
CA LEU A 78 2.57 4.63 -1.93
C LEU A 78 3.66 5.25 -1.06
N HIS A 79 4.85 5.44 -1.64
CA HIS A 79 5.95 6.15 -1.00
C HIS A 79 6.08 7.52 -1.63
N ILE A 80 5.79 8.56 -0.87
CA ILE A 80 5.85 9.96 -1.33
C ILE A 80 7.12 10.58 -0.79
N ASN A 81 7.93 11.15 -1.68
CA ASN A 81 9.22 11.79 -1.36
C ASN A 81 10.14 10.88 -0.54
N PRO A 82 10.39 9.64 -0.99
CA PRO A 82 11.27 8.73 -0.26
C PRO A 82 12.70 9.27 -0.25
N SER A 83 13.44 8.93 0.82
CA SER A 83 14.83 9.39 0.97
C SER A 83 15.79 8.64 0.06
N ASN A 84 15.47 7.43 -0.34
CA ASN A 84 16.37 6.55 -1.09
C ASN A 84 15.78 6.16 -2.43
N VAL A 85 16.66 5.87 -3.38
CA VAL A 85 16.28 5.28 -4.66
C VAL A 85 15.89 3.82 -4.42
N HIS A 86 14.76 3.41 -4.98
CA HIS A 86 14.32 2.01 -4.92
C HIS A 86 14.88 1.25 -6.13
N ARG A 87 15.41 0.04 -5.89
CA ARG A 87 15.86 -0.85 -6.96
C ARG A 87 14.89 -2.02 -7.04
N ASN A 88 14.24 -2.17 -8.19
CA ASN A 88 13.36 -3.30 -8.44
C ASN A 88 14.12 -4.61 -8.57
N PRO A 89 13.47 -5.77 -8.33
CA PRO A 89 14.12 -7.07 -8.48
C PRO A 89 14.76 -7.32 -9.84
N ASP A 90 14.24 -6.67 -10.90
CA ASP A 90 14.82 -6.78 -12.25
C ASP A 90 15.98 -5.80 -12.48
N GLY A 91 16.36 -5.03 -11.48
CA GLY A 91 17.47 -4.09 -11.54
C GLY A 91 17.09 -2.65 -11.91
N GLU A 92 15.85 -2.43 -12.33
CA GLU A 92 15.39 -1.07 -12.65
C GLU A 92 15.38 -0.18 -11.42
N LYS A 93 15.91 1.03 -11.55
CA LYS A 93 15.94 2.01 -10.46
C LYS A 93 14.77 2.96 -10.59
N ILE A 94 14.07 3.16 -9.48
CA ILE A 94 12.96 4.09 -9.40
C ILE A 94 13.38 5.24 -8.48
N CYS A 95 13.43 6.44 -9.04
CA CYS A 95 13.75 7.65 -8.29
C CYS A 95 12.46 8.41 -7.97
N GLY A 96 12.39 8.97 -6.76
CA GLY A 96 11.25 9.78 -6.35
C GLY A 96 10.06 8.93 -5.90
N SER A 97 8.90 9.57 -5.85
CA SER A 97 7.66 8.92 -5.37
C SER A 97 7.28 7.75 -6.26
N HIS A 98 6.83 6.66 -5.63
CA HIS A 98 6.52 5.44 -6.36
C HIS A 98 5.47 4.61 -5.64
N TRP A 99 4.82 3.72 -6.42
CA TRP A 99 3.86 2.75 -5.92
C TRP A 99 4.50 1.37 -5.88
N HIS A 100 4.22 0.62 -4.81
CA HIS A 100 4.40 -0.82 -4.80
C HIS A 100 3.03 -1.44 -4.93
N ILE A 101 2.79 -2.16 -6.02
CA ILE A 101 1.52 -2.83 -6.29
C ILE A 101 1.80 -4.34 -6.25
N TYR A 102 1.01 -5.08 -5.47
CA TYR A 102 1.22 -6.51 -5.35
C TYR A 102 1.18 -7.20 -6.70
N THR A 103 2.16 -8.07 -6.93
CA THR A 103 2.17 -9.00 -8.06
C THR A 103 2.47 -10.40 -7.53
N GLU A 104 1.94 -11.40 -8.19
CA GLU A 104 2.17 -12.79 -7.82
C GLU A 104 3.67 -13.14 -7.88
N GLU A 105 4.38 -12.58 -8.85
CA GLU A 105 5.79 -12.85 -9.07
C GLU A 105 6.69 -12.21 -8.01
N TYR A 106 6.44 -10.95 -7.67
CA TYR A 106 7.34 -10.18 -6.80
C TYR A 106 6.74 -9.81 -5.43
N GLY A 107 5.48 -10.18 -5.18
CA GLY A 107 4.82 -9.74 -3.95
C GLY A 107 4.72 -8.22 -3.90
N ARG A 108 5.19 -7.62 -2.80
CA ARG A 108 5.14 -6.16 -2.60
C ARG A 108 6.42 -5.44 -3.06
N THR A 109 7.38 -6.13 -3.61
CA THR A 109 8.72 -5.57 -3.80
C THR A 109 8.90 -4.77 -5.09
N TYR A 110 8.02 -4.95 -6.07
CA TYR A 110 8.14 -4.24 -7.35
C TYR A 110 7.50 -2.85 -7.27
N ALA A 111 8.24 -1.83 -7.71
CA ALA A 111 7.79 -0.43 -7.66
C ALA A 111 7.57 0.13 -9.07
N PHE A 112 6.59 1.02 -9.17
CA PHE A 112 6.27 1.76 -10.39
C PHE A 112 6.37 3.26 -10.08
N PRO A 113 6.96 4.08 -10.96
CA PRO A 113 6.95 5.53 -10.74
C PRO A 113 5.52 6.04 -10.54
N ALA A 114 5.33 6.98 -9.62
CA ALA A 114 3.99 7.47 -9.30
C ALA A 114 3.28 8.07 -10.53
N GLU A 115 4.03 8.70 -11.40
CA GLU A 115 3.52 9.31 -12.63
C GLU A 115 3.03 8.29 -13.66
N ASP A 116 3.49 7.03 -13.59
CA ASP A 116 3.12 5.97 -14.52
C ASP A 116 1.87 5.22 -14.11
N VAL A 117 1.40 5.43 -12.88
CA VAL A 117 0.22 4.74 -12.37
C VAL A 117 -1.00 5.63 -12.62
N GLN A 118 -1.87 5.20 -13.53
CA GLN A 118 -3.10 5.92 -13.84
C GLN A 118 -4.30 5.17 -13.26
N GLU A 119 -5.26 5.94 -12.81
CA GLU A 119 -6.51 5.42 -12.29
C GLU A 119 -7.39 4.84 -13.41
#